data_dab41151bfe23347daf5d09a71bc0317
#
_entry.id   dab41151bfe23347daf5d09a71bc0317
#
_cell.length_a   1.000
_cell.length_b   1.000
_cell.length_c   1.000
_cell.angle_alpha   90.00
_cell.angle_beta   90.00
_cell.angle_gamma   90.00
#
_symmetry.space_group_name_H-M   'P 1'
#
loop_
_entity.id
_entity.type
_entity.pdbx_description
1 polymer ?
#
loop_
_entity_poly.entity_id
_entity_poly.type
_entity_poly.pdbx_seq_one_letter_code
_entity_poly.pdbx_strand_id
1 'polypeptide(L)'
;MKRKVFILIALLLLQTSVFAQESFRRWRITNQIRLDKFDLVLPEVMRENKIDMWIIMNREGNFDPLYAELGEGYVLHNGYYIFTDTGLPRIERSVLGIEGYLLEETKAYDYFGTEAELKDFVAKRDPKRIGLNMSKDIGGADGMSYTGRMELAEILGKKYETRFVSAEKLVSDFRSRHVASEIAVFAEAGNFSYQLAERALSNEVITPGVTTLEEVAWWMKEQLFKNNLQSSFGMPSVYVTGVKGIEATSSDRIIQRGDILMLDWGVGLMNFYTDMKRMAYVLKEGEKEVPKSIQHAFDQAVKVREVVKSTIKPGITAKQNETNIFKALADAGYVNIEFNKPGTDQNKTDVVIGCHSVGDWGHGTGPSIAFFNPVQLTYVVKPTNLLSIELFAYTAIPEWGSKLRIPLEDDALVTERGVEWVYPINQRVQLIK
;
A
#
# COMPACT_ATOMS: atom_id res chain seq x y z
N MET A 1 19.67 40.10 32.56
CA MET A 1 19.70 38.65 32.58
C MET A 1 18.32 38.00 32.79
N LYS A 2 17.50 38.37 33.78
CA LYS A 2 16.22 37.72 34.05
C LYS A 2 15.23 37.73 32.86
N ARG A 3 15.17 38.80 32.05
CA ARG A 3 14.24 38.95 30.90
C ARG A 3 14.63 38.02 29.73
N LYS A 4 15.95 37.76 29.50
CA LYS A 4 16.44 36.85 28.44
C LYS A 4 16.21 35.36 28.81
N VAL A 5 16.29 35.06 30.12
CA VAL A 5 15.98 33.70 30.62
C VAL A 5 14.50 33.38 30.49
N PHE A 6 13.61 34.36 30.75
CA PHE A 6 12.15 34.19 30.60
C PHE A 6 11.75 33.94 29.13
N ILE A 7 12.39 34.63 28.17
CA ILE A 7 12.12 34.45 26.75
C ILE A 7 12.63 33.08 26.27
N LEU A 8 13.77 32.61 26.80
CA LEU A 8 14.32 31.28 26.45
C LEU A 8 13.43 30.14 27.00
N ILE A 9 12.91 30.30 28.22
CA ILE A 9 11.96 29.34 28.83
C ILE A 9 10.62 29.36 28.09
N ALA A 10 10.12 30.50 27.66
CA ALA A 10 8.90 30.62 26.89
C ALA A 10 9.06 29.99 25.47
N LEU A 11 10.22 30.13 24.83
CA LEU A 11 10.56 29.48 23.56
C LEU A 11 10.69 27.96 23.70
N LEU A 12 11.27 27.45 24.81
CA LEU A 12 11.35 26.03 25.13
C LEU A 12 9.98 25.42 25.41
N LEU A 13 9.09 26.15 26.10
CA LEU A 13 7.71 25.71 26.36
C LEU A 13 6.84 25.72 25.09
N LEU A 14 7.09 26.61 24.13
CA LEU A 14 6.46 26.61 22.82
C LEU A 14 6.88 25.41 21.96
N GLN A 15 8.13 24.96 22.07
CA GLN A 15 8.61 23.77 21.34
C GLN A 15 8.01 22.47 21.90
N THR A 16 7.76 22.37 23.20
CA THR A 16 7.13 21.17 23.79
C THR A 16 5.64 21.04 23.43
N SER A 17 4.95 22.13 23.16
CA SER A 17 3.53 22.10 22.74
C SER A 17 3.33 21.62 21.29
N VAL A 18 4.34 21.71 20.42
CA VAL A 18 4.24 21.27 19.02
C VAL A 18 4.25 19.75 18.94
N PHE A 19 5.08 19.06 19.75
CA PHE A 19 5.13 17.58 19.75
C PHE A 19 3.90 16.93 20.39
N ALA A 20 3.28 17.60 21.38
CA ALA A 20 2.08 17.07 22.04
C ALA A 20 0.82 17.07 21.16
N GLN A 21 0.84 17.70 19.99
CA GLN A 21 -0.30 17.83 19.08
C GLN A 21 -0.27 16.86 17.89
N GLU A 22 0.81 16.13 17.64
CA GLU A 22 0.95 15.26 16.46
C GLU A 22 -0.07 14.11 16.46
N SER A 23 -0.31 13.46 17.59
CA SER A 23 -1.34 12.42 17.69
C SER A 23 -2.74 12.97 17.41
N PHE A 24 -3.03 14.19 17.89
CA PHE A 24 -4.30 14.85 17.62
C PHE A 24 -4.41 15.29 16.14
N ARG A 25 -3.31 15.79 15.55
CA ARG A 25 -3.27 16.10 14.10
C ARG A 25 -3.59 14.87 13.27
N ARG A 26 -2.94 13.73 13.55
CA ARG A 26 -3.17 12.46 12.86
C ARG A 26 -4.61 11.98 13.03
N TRP A 27 -5.15 12.02 14.24
CA TRP A 27 -6.54 11.68 14.48
C TRP A 27 -7.51 12.54 13.67
N ARG A 28 -7.29 13.87 13.60
CA ARG A 28 -8.13 14.76 12.79
C ARG A 28 -8.07 14.44 11.29
N ILE A 29 -6.88 14.17 10.78
CA ILE A 29 -6.70 13.80 9.37
C ILE A 29 -7.42 12.47 9.09
N THR A 30 -7.20 11.44 9.90
CA THR A 30 -7.85 10.15 9.75
C THR A 30 -9.38 10.27 9.82
N ASN A 31 -9.89 11.13 10.71
CA ASN A 31 -11.32 11.40 10.79
C ASN A 31 -11.85 12.10 9.53
N GLN A 32 -11.12 13.08 9.00
CA GLN A 32 -11.50 13.75 7.74
C GLN A 32 -11.54 12.75 6.58
N ILE A 33 -10.53 11.89 6.48
CA ILE A 33 -10.48 10.81 5.48
C ILE A 33 -11.73 9.93 5.59
N ARG A 34 -12.10 9.50 6.80
CA ARG A 34 -13.29 8.68 7.05
C ARG A 34 -14.56 9.37 6.55
N LEU A 35 -14.74 10.64 6.87
CA LEU A 35 -15.88 11.43 6.41
C LEU A 35 -15.91 11.54 4.89
N ASP A 36 -14.77 11.88 4.26
CA ASP A 36 -14.66 11.98 2.81
C ASP A 36 -14.97 10.65 2.12
N LYS A 37 -14.45 9.53 2.64
CA LYS A 37 -14.72 8.17 2.13
C LYS A 37 -16.20 7.82 2.23
N PHE A 38 -16.81 8.11 3.36
CA PHE A 38 -18.22 7.81 3.60
C PHE A 38 -19.16 8.68 2.76
N ASP A 39 -18.77 9.90 2.44
CA ASP A 39 -19.61 10.80 1.65
C ASP A 39 -19.40 10.63 0.15
N LEU A 40 -18.16 10.41 -0.30
CA LEU A 40 -17.80 10.44 -1.71
C LEU A 40 -17.67 9.05 -2.34
N VAL A 41 -17.27 8.04 -1.58
CA VAL A 41 -16.96 6.70 -2.13
C VAL A 41 -18.03 5.67 -1.77
N LEU A 42 -18.42 5.60 -0.50
CA LEU A 42 -19.32 4.56 0.02
C LEU A 42 -20.64 4.42 -0.73
N PRO A 43 -21.39 5.50 -1.06
CA PRO A 43 -22.66 5.37 -1.76
C PRO A 43 -22.53 4.70 -3.12
N GLU A 44 -21.49 5.06 -3.86
CA GLU A 44 -21.23 4.56 -5.19
C GLU A 44 -20.84 3.07 -5.15
N VAL A 45 -19.89 2.71 -4.29
CA VAL A 45 -19.40 1.32 -4.19
C VAL A 45 -20.47 0.36 -3.67
N MET A 46 -21.32 0.77 -2.74
CA MET A 46 -22.44 -0.07 -2.29
C MET A 46 -23.41 -0.36 -3.43
N ARG A 47 -23.78 0.65 -4.21
CA ARG A 47 -24.72 0.54 -5.35
C ARG A 47 -24.13 -0.26 -6.50
N GLU A 48 -22.89 -0.02 -6.88
CA GLU A 48 -22.21 -0.78 -7.93
C GLU A 48 -22.14 -2.27 -7.59
N ASN A 49 -21.90 -2.60 -6.32
CA ASN A 49 -21.83 -3.98 -5.82
C ASN A 49 -23.21 -4.55 -5.44
N LYS A 50 -24.29 -3.75 -5.58
CA LYS A 50 -25.68 -4.15 -5.28
C LYS A 50 -25.83 -4.68 -3.86
N ILE A 51 -25.25 -4.03 -2.88
CA ILE A 51 -25.34 -4.36 -1.45
C ILE A 51 -26.20 -3.31 -0.78
N ASP A 52 -27.35 -3.75 -0.23
CA ASP A 52 -28.29 -2.85 0.44
C ASP A 52 -27.88 -2.55 1.87
N MET A 53 -27.24 -3.52 2.52
CA MET A 53 -26.69 -3.36 3.86
C MET A 53 -25.33 -4.05 3.95
N TRP A 54 -24.34 -3.33 4.46
CA TRP A 54 -23.01 -3.85 4.71
C TRP A 54 -22.79 -3.93 6.24
N ILE A 55 -22.60 -5.14 6.76
CA ILE A 55 -22.38 -5.39 8.18
C ILE A 55 -20.93 -5.83 8.38
N ILE A 56 -20.18 -5.07 9.18
CA ILE A 56 -18.81 -5.35 9.57
C ILE A 56 -18.81 -5.66 11.04
N MET A 57 -18.53 -6.92 11.38
CA MET A 57 -18.54 -7.43 12.73
C MET A 57 -17.15 -7.37 13.33
N ASN A 58 -17.07 -6.88 14.55
CA ASN A 58 -15.85 -6.82 15.36
C ASN A 58 -16.09 -7.54 16.70
N ARG A 59 -15.06 -8.18 17.22
CA ARG A 59 -15.04 -8.82 18.54
C ARG A 59 -13.77 -8.40 19.27
N GLU A 60 -13.81 -8.38 20.59
CA GLU A 60 -12.60 -8.10 21.36
C GLU A 60 -11.47 -9.09 20.97
N GLY A 61 -10.30 -8.55 20.60
CA GLY A 61 -9.15 -9.35 20.14
C GLY A 61 -9.27 -9.97 18.74
N ASN A 62 -10.40 -9.73 18.03
CA ASN A 62 -10.59 -10.17 16.64
C ASN A 62 -11.35 -9.09 15.87
N PHE A 63 -10.62 -8.06 15.46
CA PHE A 63 -11.14 -6.93 14.71
C PHE A 63 -11.08 -7.18 13.20
N ASP A 64 -12.07 -6.64 12.49
CA ASP A 64 -12.06 -6.61 11.03
C ASP A 64 -10.87 -5.76 10.51
N PRO A 65 -10.24 -6.10 9.38
CA PRO A 65 -9.17 -5.31 8.79
C PRO A 65 -9.49 -3.82 8.56
N LEU A 66 -10.78 -3.47 8.43
CA LEU A 66 -11.24 -2.09 8.28
C LEU A 66 -11.42 -1.33 9.61
N TYR A 67 -11.25 -1.99 10.75
CA TYR A 67 -11.60 -1.40 12.05
C TYR A 67 -10.99 -0.01 12.30
N ALA A 68 -9.71 0.16 12.04
CA ALA A 68 -9.02 1.44 12.19
C ALA A 68 -9.54 2.52 11.21
N GLU A 69 -9.90 2.12 9.99
CA GLU A 69 -10.45 3.02 8.97
C GLU A 69 -11.85 3.50 9.36
N LEU A 70 -12.66 2.62 9.96
CA LEU A 70 -14.02 2.93 10.39
C LEU A 70 -14.07 3.72 11.71
N GLY A 71 -13.01 3.69 12.50
CA GLY A 71 -12.88 4.40 13.77
C GLY A 71 -12.90 3.47 14.97
N GLU A 72 -11.83 3.49 15.73
CA GLU A 72 -11.64 2.60 16.86
C GLU A 72 -12.52 2.99 18.06
N GLY A 73 -13.10 1.99 18.71
CA GLY A 73 -13.88 2.11 19.92
C GLY A 73 -13.66 0.90 20.83
N TYR A 74 -14.43 0.79 21.88
CA TYR A 74 -14.40 -0.33 22.79
C TYR A 74 -15.49 -1.35 22.42
N VAL A 75 -15.10 -2.61 22.20
CA VAL A 75 -16.01 -3.72 21.90
C VAL A 75 -15.95 -4.70 23.06
N LEU A 76 -17.07 -4.93 23.74
CA LEU A 76 -17.14 -5.85 24.89
C LEU A 76 -17.30 -7.31 24.43
N HIS A 77 -18.29 -7.60 23.59
CA HIS A 77 -18.55 -8.92 23.01
C HIS A 77 -18.52 -8.84 21.48
N ASN A 78 -19.62 -8.36 20.89
CA ASN A 78 -19.72 -8.13 19.45
C ASN A 78 -20.06 -6.66 19.21
N GLY A 79 -19.42 -6.08 18.22
CA GLY A 79 -19.68 -4.74 17.75
C GLY A 79 -19.83 -4.71 16.24
N TYR A 80 -20.69 -3.83 15.74
CA TYR A 80 -21.05 -3.78 14.33
C TYR A 80 -20.97 -2.36 13.79
N TYR A 81 -20.25 -2.18 12.68
CA TYR A 81 -20.49 -1.06 11.80
C TYR A 81 -21.48 -1.50 10.74
N ILE A 82 -22.53 -0.71 10.54
CA ILE A 82 -23.60 -1.04 9.61
C ILE A 82 -23.86 0.14 8.69
N PHE A 83 -23.72 -0.10 7.40
CA PHE A 83 -24.00 0.85 6.35
C PHE A 83 -25.23 0.39 5.57
N THR A 84 -26.25 1.25 5.45
CA THR A 84 -27.52 0.89 4.80
C THR A 84 -27.84 1.87 3.69
N ASP A 85 -28.03 1.36 2.47
CA ASP A 85 -28.55 2.16 1.35
C ASP A 85 -30.08 2.22 1.46
N THR A 86 -30.59 3.37 1.86
CA THR A 86 -32.02 3.66 1.96
C THR A 86 -32.61 4.22 0.68
N GLY A 87 -31.83 4.28 -0.41
CA GLY A 87 -32.21 4.93 -1.67
C GLY A 87 -32.02 6.45 -1.68
N LEU A 88 -31.61 7.04 -0.56
CA LEU A 88 -31.23 8.45 -0.46
C LEU A 88 -29.79 8.66 -0.97
N PRO A 89 -29.39 9.88 -1.35
CA PRO A 89 -28.01 10.12 -1.81
C PRO A 89 -26.94 9.64 -0.82
N ARG A 90 -27.15 9.88 0.47
CA ARG A 90 -26.25 9.49 1.55
C ARG A 90 -26.63 8.12 2.13
N ILE A 91 -25.64 7.28 2.38
CA ILE A 91 -25.77 6.01 3.11
C ILE A 91 -26.02 6.27 4.59
N GLU A 92 -26.97 5.59 5.19
CA GLU A 92 -27.16 5.56 6.65
C GLU A 92 -26.01 4.80 7.31
N ARG A 93 -25.42 5.36 8.37
CA ARG A 93 -24.21 4.88 9.05
C ARG A 93 -24.52 4.63 10.52
N SER A 94 -24.38 3.41 10.97
CA SER A 94 -24.76 3.03 12.32
C SER A 94 -23.67 2.20 12.99
N VAL A 95 -23.60 2.35 14.30
CA VAL A 95 -22.70 1.60 15.17
C VAL A 95 -23.53 0.92 16.26
N LEU A 96 -23.39 -0.38 16.43
CA LEU A 96 -24.02 -1.13 17.50
C LEU A 96 -22.98 -1.91 18.31
N GLY A 97 -23.03 -1.80 19.65
CA GLY A 97 -22.13 -2.55 20.53
C GLY A 97 -20.66 -2.13 20.47
N ILE A 98 -20.36 -0.97 19.92
CA ILE A 98 -19.02 -0.34 19.96
C ILE A 98 -19.18 1.02 20.64
N GLU A 99 -18.42 1.25 21.70
CA GLU A 99 -18.50 2.44 22.50
C GLU A 99 -17.17 3.22 22.46
N GLY A 100 -17.22 4.52 22.73
CA GLY A 100 -16.03 5.33 22.88
C GLY A 100 -16.22 6.78 22.44
N TYR A 101 -15.84 7.67 23.32
CA TYR A 101 -16.05 9.09 23.10
C TYR A 101 -15.36 9.60 21.82
N LEU A 102 -14.16 9.09 21.48
CA LEU A 102 -13.47 9.47 20.25
C LEU A 102 -14.24 9.01 19.01
N LEU A 103 -14.90 7.85 19.06
CA LEU A 103 -15.74 7.37 17.97
C LEU A 103 -16.96 8.28 17.75
N GLU A 104 -17.60 8.73 18.82
CA GLU A 104 -18.71 9.68 18.78
C GLU A 104 -18.26 11.05 18.28
N GLU A 105 -17.08 11.52 18.70
CA GLU A 105 -16.49 12.80 18.25
C GLU A 105 -16.12 12.81 16.77
N THR A 106 -16.02 11.65 16.11
CA THR A 106 -15.83 11.60 14.65
C THR A 106 -16.96 12.27 13.89
N LYS A 107 -18.20 12.26 14.44
CA LYS A 107 -19.44 12.70 13.78
C LYS A 107 -19.69 11.97 12.45
N ALA A 108 -19.09 10.79 12.27
CA ALA A 108 -19.18 10.00 11.06
C ALA A 108 -20.44 9.13 10.99
N TYR A 109 -21.09 8.89 12.13
CA TYR A 109 -22.22 7.99 12.28
C TYR A 109 -23.49 8.70 12.69
N ASP A 110 -24.63 8.20 12.20
CA ASP A 110 -25.96 8.75 12.41
C ASP A 110 -26.63 8.15 13.66
N TYR A 111 -26.25 6.91 14.01
CA TYR A 111 -26.88 6.17 15.07
C TYR A 111 -25.86 5.34 15.86
N PHE A 112 -25.98 5.38 17.18
CA PHE A 112 -25.26 4.53 18.12
C PHE A 112 -26.28 3.75 18.95
N GLY A 113 -26.13 2.42 19.02
CA GLY A 113 -27.00 1.53 19.76
C GLY A 113 -26.26 0.38 20.41
N THR A 114 -26.99 -0.47 21.11
CA THR A 114 -26.46 -1.65 21.77
C THR A 114 -26.38 -2.85 20.83
N GLU A 115 -25.55 -3.85 21.16
CA GLU A 115 -25.48 -5.13 20.45
C GLU A 115 -26.85 -5.82 20.35
N ALA A 116 -27.65 -5.76 21.42
CA ALA A 116 -28.97 -6.41 21.50
C ALA A 116 -29.98 -5.88 20.47
N GLU A 117 -29.78 -4.67 19.95
CA GLU A 117 -30.67 -4.05 18.98
C GLU A 117 -30.48 -4.58 17.55
N LEU A 118 -29.40 -5.32 17.27
CA LEU A 118 -29.04 -5.73 15.90
C LEU A 118 -30.18 -6.38 15.14
N LYS A 119 -30.90 -7.32 15.76
CA LYS A 119 -31.99 -8.05 15.12
C LYS A 119 -33.13 -7.12 14.65
N ASP A 120 -33.58 -6.25 15.55
CA ASP A 120 -34.67 -5.32 15.26
C ASP A 120 -34.22 -4.21 14.31
N PHE A 121 -32.95 -3.78 14.42
CA PHE A 121 -32.33 -2.84 13.51
C PHE A 121 -32.35 -3.33 12.06
N VAL A 122 -31.93 -4.58 11.83
CA VAL A 122 -31.95 -5.21 10.49
C VAL A 122 -33.37 -5.47 10.04
N ALA A 123 -34.25 -5.96 10.93
CA ALA A 123 -35.65 -6.25 10.60
C ALA A 123 -36.43 -5.00 10.14
N LYS A 124 -36.19 -3.85 10.77
CA LYS A 124 -36.84 -2.58 10.40
C LYS A 124 -36.44 -2.11 9.00
N ARG A 125 -35.24 -2.43 8.52
CA ARG A 125 -34.71 -2.01 7.21
C ARG A 125 -34.97 -3.05 6.12
N ASP A 126 -35.15 -4.31 6.49
CA ASP A 126 -35.42 -5.47 5.62
C ASP A 126 -34.53 -5.55 4.36
N PRO A 127 -33.19 -5.46 4.49
CA PRO A 127 -32.29 -5.47 3.34
C PRO A 127 -32.44 -6.76 2.52
N LYS A 128 -32.29 -6.68 1.20
CA LYS A 128 -32.38 -7.88 0.31
C LYS A 128 -31.03 -8.54 0.12
N ARG A 129 -29.93 -7.77 0.22
CA ARG A 129 -28.56 -8.27 0.11
C ARG A 129 -27.72 -7.68 1.24
N ILE A 130 -27.19 -8.54 2.08
CA ILE A 130 -26.37 -8.18 3.22
C ILE A 130 -24.93 -8.59 2.92
N GLY A 131 -24.06 -7.59 2.71
CA GLY A 131 -22.64 -7.79 2.51
C GLY A 131 -21.93 -8.10 3.83
N LEU A 132 -21.13 -9.16 3.84
CA LEU A 132 -20.25 -9.53 4.95
C LEU A 132 -18.82 -9.62 4.44
N ASN A 133 -17.85 -9.20 5.23
CA ASN A 133 -16.43 -9.25 4.88
C ASN A 133 -15.92 -10.70 4.90
N MET A 134 -16.31 -11.45 3.88
CA MET A 134 -15.90 -12.82 3.64
C MET A 134 -15.24 -12.89 2.27
N SER A 135 -14.00 -13.32 2.22
CA SER A 135 -13.25 -13.47 0.97
C SER A 135 -12.40 -14.73 1.03
N LYS A 136 -12.33 -15.43 -0.13
CA LYS A 136 -11.42 -16.55 -0.33
C LYS A 136 -10.06 -16.07 -0.83
N ASP A 137 -10.06 -14.98 -1.57
CA ASP A 137 -8.93 -14.61 -2.44
C ASP A 137 -8.23 -13.32 -1.96
N ILE A 138 -8.91 -12.47 -1.16
CA ILE A 138 -8.38 -11.18 -0.69
C ILE A 138 -8.44 -11.13 0.83
N GLY A 139 -7.33 -11.44 1.51
CA GLY A 139 -7.27 -11.47 2.98
C GLY A 139 -7.68 -10.15 3.65
N GLY A 140 -7.39 -9.01 3.03
CA GLY A 140 -7.82 -7.69 3.52
C GLY A 140 -9.35 -7.44 3.46
N ALA A 141 -10.10 -8.34 2.81
CA ALA A 141 -11.57 -8.32 2.73
C ALA A 141 -12.22 -9.51 3.47
N ASP A 142 -11.44 -10.27 4.26
CA ASP A 142 -11.88 -11.49 4.99
C ASP A 142 -11.80 -11.30 6.51
N GLY A 143 -12.54 -10.31 7.02
CA GLY A 143 -12.60 -10.00 8.46
C GLY A 143 -13.63 -10.84 9.23
N MET A 144 -14.61 -11.44 8.57
CA MET A 144 -15.67 -12.21 9.19
C MET A 144 -15.20 -13.63 9.53
N SER A 145 -15.01 -13.92 10.80
CA SER A 145 -14.71 -15.30 11.22
C SER A 145 -15.88 -16.25 10.95
N TYR A 146 -15.58 -17.56 10.80
CA TYR A 146 -16.62 -18.59 10.68
C TYR A 146 -17.61 -18.56 11.85
N THR A 147 -17.10 -18.47 13.08
CA THR A 147 -17.93 -18.41 14.29
C THR A 147 -18.79 -17.14 14.31
N GLY A 148 -18.21 -15.98 13.97
CA GLY A 148 -18.96 -14.72 13.88
C GLY A 148 -20.09 -14.77 12.84
N ARG A 149 -19.83 -15.40 11.68
CA ARG A 149 -20.90 -15.61 10.69
C ARG A 149 -22.02 -16.50 11.20
N MET A 150 -21.70 -17.59 11.91
CA MET A 150 -22.71 -18.49 12.50
C MET A 150 -23.55 -17.76 13.54
N GLU A 151 -22.92 -17.02 14.43
CA GLU A 151 -23.58 -16.24 15.48
C GLU A 151 -24.49 -15.14 14.87
N LEU A 152 -24.00 -14.43 13.85
CA LEU A 152 -24.81 -13.44 13.12
C LEU A 152 -26.04 -14.08 12.46
N ALA A 153 -25.88 -15.29 11.89
CA ALA A 153 -26.99 -16.04 11.29
C ALA A 153 -28.03 -16.48 12.34
N GLU A 154 -27.59 -16.86 13.52
CA GLU A 154 -28.48 -17.22 14.64
C GLU A 154 -29.27 -15.98 15.12
N ILE A 155 -28.60 -14.85 15.34
CA ILE A 155 -29.23 -13.60 15.79
C ILE A 155 -30.28 -13.14 14.78
N LEU A 156 -29.93 -13.07 13.50
CA LEU A 156 -30.81 -12.52 12.45
C LEU A 156 -31.86 -13.52 11.95
N GLY A 157 -31.59 -14.80 12.11
CA GLY A 157 -32.49 -15.90 11.71
C GLY A 157 -32.41 -16.21 10.21
N LYS A 158 -33.03 -17.33 9.82
CA LYS A 158 -32.92 -17.94 8.49
C LYS A 158 -33.32 -17.00 7.35
N LYS A 159 -34.30 -16.13 7.56
CA LYS A 159 -34.71 -15.13 6.57
C LYS A 159 -33.55 -14.28 6.06
N TYR A 160 -32.72 -13.76 6.97
CA TYR A 160 -31.63 -12.87 6.61
C TYR A 160 -30.35 -13.64 6.29
N GLU A 161 -30.12 -14.80 6.89
CA GLU A 161 -28.99 -15.67 6.55
C GLU A 161 -28.95 -15.98 5.05
N THR A 162 -30.11 -16.22 4.42
CA THR A 162 -30.19 -16.50 2.98
C THR A 162 -29.84 -15.29 2.09
N ARG A 163 -29.72 -14.09 2.68
CA ARG A 163 -29.39 -12.84 2.00
C ARG A 163 -27.91 -12.45 2.18
N PHE A 164 -27.12 -13.22 2.92
CA PHE A 164 -25.70 -12.98 3.10
C PHE A 164 -24.95 -13.20 1.79
N VAL A 165 -24.11 -12.24 1.45
CA VAL A 165 -23.23 -12.29 0.28
C VAL A 165 -21.83 -11.81 0.68
N SER A 166 -20.81 -12.23 -0.05
CA SER A 166 -19.46 -11.69 0.12
C SER A 166 -19.44 -10.19 -0.24
N ALA A 167 -18.79 -9.40 0.61
CA ALA A 167 -18.50 -8.00 0.37
C ALA A 167 -17.09 -7.78 -0.23
N GLU A 168 -16.39 -8.84 -0.67
CA GLU A 168 -15.01 -8.78 -1.18
C GLU A 168 -14.80 -7.63 -2.18
N LYS A 169 -15.64 -7.59 -3.22
CA LYS A 169 -15.51 -6.55 -4.25
C LYS A 169 -15.86 -5.16 -3.73
N LEU A 170 -16.85 -5.05 -2.82
CA LEU A 170 -17.19 -3.78 -2.17
C LEU A 170 -16.02 -3.27 -1.33
N VAL A 171 -15.40 -4.13 -0.51
CA VAL A 171 -14.22 -3.79 0.30
C VAL A 171 -13.06 -3.34 -0.60
N SER A 172 -12.78 -4.10 -1.66
CA SER A 172 -11.76 -3.73 -2.64
C SER A 172 -12.02 -2.35 -3.26
N ASP A 173 -13.23 -2.10 -3.74
CA ASP A 173 -13.61 -0.82 -4.34
C ASP A 173 -13.59 0.32 -3.31
N PHE A 174 -14.05 0.08 -2.09
CA PHE A 174 -14.03 1.07 -1.01
C PHE A 174 -12.61 1.47 -0.63
N ARG A 175 -11.71 0.50 -0.46
CA ARG A 175 -10.33 0.77 -0.04
C ARG A 175 -9.48 1.39 -1.16
N SER A 176 -9.64 0.91 -2.39
CA SER A 176 -8.79 1.32 -3.52
C SER A 176 -9.21 2.61 -4.23
N ARG A 177 -10.44 3.12 -4.01
CA ARG A 177 -10.86 4.45 -4.52
C ARG A 177 -10.51 5.49 -3.49
N HIS A 178 -9.39 6.16 -3.68
CA HIS A 178 -8.86 7.12 -2.72
C HIS A 178 -9.49 8.50 -2.88
N VAL A 179 -9.65 9.20 -1.76
CA VAL A 179 -10.05 10.61 -1.70
C VAL A 179 -8.81 11.51 -1.61
N ALA A 180 -8.96 12.81 -1.88
CA ALA A 180 -7.84 13.74 -1.92
C ALA A 180 -7.04 13.78 -0.59
N SER A 181 -7.74 13.67 0.54
CA SER A 181 -7.11 13.61 1.86
C SER A 181 -6.26 12.36 2.07
N GLU A 182 -6.68 11.20 1.55
CA GLU A 182 -5.87 9.97 1.54
C GLU A 182 -4.62 10.11 0.67
N ILE A 183 -4.79 10.63 -0.57
CA ILE A 183 -3.68 10.82 -1.51
C ILE A 183 -2.62 11.75 -0.92
N ALA A 184 -3.01 12.77 -0.18
CA ALA A 184 -2.09 13.67 0.51
C ALA A 184 -1.26 12.95 1.59
N VAL A 185 -1.89 12.09 2.40
CA VAL A 185 -1.20 11.27 3.41
C VAL A 185 -0.28 10.24 2.75
N PHE A 186 -0.75 9.62 1.69
CA PHE A 186 0.06 8.65 0.93
C PHE A 186 1.30 9.31 0.31
N ALA A 187 1.17 10.53 -0.21
CA ALA A 187 2.32 11.30 -0.71
C ALA A 187 3.31 11.67 0.42
N GLU A 188 2.83 11.98 1.63
CA GLU A 188 3.67 12.19 2.81
C GLU A 188 4.44 10.90 3.18
N ALA A 189 3.76 9.75 3.20
CA ALA A 189 4.39 8.44 3.44
C ALA A 189 5.45 8.11 2.36
N GLY A 190 5.14 8.36 1.08
CA GLY A 190 6.05 8.18 -0.03
C GLY A 190 7.30 9.05 0.05
N ASN A 191 7.15 10.29 0.50
CA ASN A 191 8.29 11.18 0.74
C ASN A 191 9.20 10.68 1.87
N PHE A 192 8.63 10.14 2.96
CA PHE A 192 9.42 9.47 4.01
C PHE A 192 10.14 8.24 3.46
N SER A 193 9.44 7.39 2.70
CA SER A 193 10.05 6.22 2.07
C SER A 193 11.24 6.60 1.20
N TYR A 194 11.06 7.60 0.34
CA TYR A 194 12.10 8.12 -0.55
C TYR A 194 13.32 8.62 0.24
N GLN A 195 13.10 9.53 1.20
CA GLN A 195 14.21 10.14 1.96
C GLN A 195 15.00 9.11 2.76
N LEU A 196 14.33 8.17 3.40
CA LEU A 196 15.00 7.14 4.20
C LEU A 196 15.75 6.14 3.32
N ALA A 197 15.21 5.79 2.14
CA ALA A 197 15.90 4.93 1.18
C ALA A 197 17.18 5.58 0.62
N GLU A 198 17.14 6.90 0.30
CA GLU A 198 18.32 7.66 -0.13
C GLU A 198 19.44 7.66 0.92
N ARG A 199 19.08 7.77 2.19
CA ARG A 199 20.04 7.73 3.31
C ARG A 199 20.56 6.32 3.56
N ALA A 200 19.68 5.32 3.54
CA ALA A 200 20.04 3.92 3.76
C ALA A 200 21.08 3.42 2.74
N LEU A 201 20.93 3.82 1.46
CA LEU A 201 21.84 3.47 0.37
C LEU A 201 22.96 4.53 0.18
N SER A 202 23.52 5.03 1.25
CA SER A 202 24.59 6.03 1.22
C SER A 202 25.71 5.72 2.21
N ASN A 203 26.81 6.50 2.17
CA ASN A 203 27.89 6.40 3.17
C ASN A 203 27.51 6.92 4.57
N GLU A 204 26.30 7.42 4.78
CA GLU A 204 25.75 7.64 6.13
C GLU A 204 25.58 6.31 6.89
N VAL A 205 25.20 5.26 6.17
CA VAL A 205 24.87 3.95 6.74
C VAL A 205 25.85 2.87 6.33
N ILE A 206 26.35 2.91 5.10
CA ILE A 206 27.16 1.84 4.53
C ILE A 206 28.64 2.23 4.51
N THR A 207 29.44 1.43 5.20
CA THR A 207 30.91 1.40 5.09
C THR A 207 31.29 0.09 4.37
N PRO A 208 31.74 0.15 3.09
CA PRO A 208 32.14 -1.05 2.36
C PRO A 208 33.22 -1.87 3.08
N GLY A 209 33.07 -3.18 3.11
CA GLY A 209 33.95 -4.09 3.84
C GLY A 209 33.63 -4.24 5.33
N VAL A 210 32.64 -3.49 5.86
CA VAL A 210 32.25 -3.49 7.27
C VAL A 210 30.77 -3.76 7.46
N THR A 211 29.90 -2.94 6.86
CA THR A 211 28.45 -2.99 7.06
C THR A 211 27.85 -4.22 6.38
N THR A 212 26.97 -4.93 7.08
CA THR A 212 26.20 -6.06 6.55
C THR A 212 24.88 -5.61 5.92
N LEU A 213 24.25 -6.48 5.12
CA LEU A 213 22.91 -6.21 4.57
C LEU A 213 21.87 -6.06 5.68
N GLU A 214 21.96 -6.86 6.74
CA GLU A 214 21.04 -6.82 7.88
C GLU A 214 21.17 -5.51 8.67
N GLU A 215 22.38 -4.99 8.87
CA GLU A 215 22.60 -3.72 9.57
C GLU A 215 21.92 -2.54 8.84
N VAL A 216 21.89 -2.53 7.50
CA VAL A 216 21.14 -1.53 6.73
C VAL A 216 19.65 -1.67 7.00
N ALA A 217 19.11 -2.88 6.99
CA ALA A 217 17.70 -3.13 7.27
C ALA A 217 17.31 -2.71 8.70
N TRP A 218 18.15 -3.01 9.70
CA TRP A 218 17.93 -2.56 11.08
C TRP A 218 18.00 -1.05 11.23
N TRP A 219 18.94 -0.39 10.55
CA TRP A 219 18.98 1.07 10.54
C TRP A 219 17.67 1.67 10.03
N MET A 220 17.10 1.10 8.96
CA MET A 220 15.82 1.53 8.43
C MET A 220 14.66 1.31 9.42
N LYS A 221 14.60 0.15 10.08
CA LYS A 221 13.61 -0.11 11.15
C LYS A 221 13.71 0.89 12.27
N GLU A 222 14.94 1.23 12.68
CA GLU A 222 15.19 2.24 13.72
C GLU A 222 14.69 3.64 13.30
N GLN A 223 14.82 4.02 12.01
CA GLN A 223 14.26 5.28 11.52
C GLN A 223 12.73 5.28 11.56
N LEU A 224 12.08 4.17 11.21
CA LEU A 224 10.62 4.05 11.33
C LEU A 224 10.18 4.23 12.79
N PHE A 225 10.83 3.55 13.71
CA PHE A 225 10.54 3.65 15.15
C PHE A 225 10.68 5.11 15.66
N LYS A 226 11.78 5.79 15.34
CA LYS A 226 12.04 7.19 15.73
C LYS A 226 11.00 8.18 15.20
N ASN A 227 10.39 7.90 14.06
CA ASN A 227 9.40 8.77 13.41
C ASN A 227 7.96 8.32 13.66
N ASN A 228 7.74 7.32 14.51
CA ASN A 228 6.42 6.71 14.76
C ASN A 228 5.73 6.31 13.45
N LEU A 229 6.46 5.61 12.59
CA LEU A 229 6.03 5.07 11.31
C LEU A 229 6.03 3.53 11.38
N GLN A 230 5.30 2.91 10.49
CA GLN A 230 5.27 1.45 10.32
C GLN A 230 6.06 1.04 9.07
N SER A 231 6.38 -0.24 8.95
CA SER A 231 6.89 -0.83 7.72
C SER A 231 5.74 -1.43 6.93
N SER A 232 5.74 -1.25 5.61
CA SER A 232 4.81 -1.96 4.72
C SER A 232 5.03 -3.47 4.75
N PHE A 233 6.26 -3.88 5.05
CA PHE A 233 6.68 -5.26 5.23
C PHE A 233 7.29 -5.46 6.62
N GLY A 234 7.42 -6.69 7.07
CA GLY A 234 7.97 -6.98 8.39
C GLY A 234 9.36 -6.35 8.60
N MET A 235 10.33 -6.71 7.74
CA MET A 235 11.68 -6.16 7.69
C MET A 235 11.94 -5.60 6.29
N PRO A 236 12.58 -4.44 6.12
CA PRO A 236 13.08 -3.98 4.83
C PRO A 236 13.99 -5.02 4.19
N SER A 237 13.84 -5.26 2.90
CA SER A 237 14.67 -6.23 2.18
C SER A 237 15.83 -5.53 1.49
N VAL A 238 17.06 -5.90 1.85
CA VAL A 238 18.30 -5.39 1.25
C VAL A 238 18.99 -6.55 0.54
N TYR A 239 19.18 -6.44 -0.76
CA TYR A 239 19.74 -7.50 -1.60
C TYR A 239 21.03 -7.04 -2.26
N VAL A 240 21.90 -8.00 -2.57
CA VAL A 240 22.96 -7.82 -3.58
C VAL A 240 22.56 -8.58 -4.83
N THR A 241 22.70 -7.97 -5.99
CA THR A 241 22.56 -8.64 -7.29
C THR A 241 23.92 -8.69 -7.99
N GLY A 242 24.18 -9.78 -8.71
CA GLY A 242 25.45 -9.97 -9.41
C GLY A 242 25.45 -11.20 -10.31
N VAL A 243 26.62 -11.58 -10.80
CA VAL A 243 26.83 -12.74 -11.70
C VAL A 243 26.24 -14.03 -11.13
N LYS A 244 26.30 -14.20 -9.82
CA LYS A 244 25.80 -15.40 -9.11
C LYS A 244 24.30 -15.36 -8.82
N GLY A 245 23.60 -14.30 -9.23
CA GLY A 245 22.19 -14.09 -8.92
C GLY A 245 21.97 -13.09 -7.79
N ILE A 246 20.97 -13.35 -6.96
CA ILE A 246 20.54 -12.46 -5.86
C ILE A 246 20.93 -13.09 -4.53
N GLU A 247 21.61 -12.32 -3.71
CA GLU A 247 21.91 -12.63 -2.31
C GLU A 247 20.97 -11.82 -1.41
N ALA A 248 20.12 -12.51 -0.64
CA ALA A 248 19.14 -11.87 0.24
C ALA A 248 19.77 -11.28 1.50
N THR A 249 19.00 -10.45 2.20
CA THR A 249 19.36 -9.88 3.52
C THR A 249 19.86 -10.97 4.47
N SER A 250 21.06 -10.81 4.99
CA SER A 250 21.63 -11.70 6.00
C SER A 250 22.64 -10.97 6.89
N SER A 251 22.89 -11.51 8.08
CA SER A 251 23.80 -10.95 9.09
C SER A 251 25.28 -11.16 8.75
N ASP A 252 25.60 -12.10 7.89
CA ASP A 252 26.96 -12.49 7.51
C ASP A 252 27.39 -11.95 6.14
N ARG A 253 26.47 -11.42 5.34
CA ARG A 253 26.77 -10.80 4.04
C ARG A 253 27.22 -9.35 4.22
N ILE A 254 28.54 -9.17 4.28
CA ILE A 254 29.18 -7.85 4.32
C ILE A 254 29.18 -7.23 2.93
N ILE A 255 28.73 -5.98 2.82
CA ILE A 255 28.71 -5.19 1.59
C ILE A 255 30.13 -4.90 1.14
N GLN A 256 30.45 -5.23 -0.13
CA GLN A 256 31.77 -5.09 -0.70
C GLN A 256 31.79 -4.04 -1.83
N ARG A 257 32.99 -3.53 -2.11
CA ARG A 257 33.22 -2.70 -3.29
C ARG A 257 32.91 -3.48 -4.59
N GLY A 258 32.13 -2.86 -5.46
CA GLY A 258 31.64 -3.48 -6.68
C GLY A 258 30.26 -4.14 -6.55
N ASP A 259 29.70 -4.21 -5.33
CA ASP A 259 28.33 -4.73 -5.13
C ASP A 259 27.28 -3.79 -5.76
N ILE A 260 26.24 -4.39 -6.31
CA ILE A 260 25.02 -3.70 -6.73
C ILE A 260 23.95 -4.03 -5.69
N LEU A 261 23.56 -3.02 -4.94
CA LEU A 261 22.55 -3.14 -3.89
C LEU A 261 21.16 -2.84 -4.44
N MET A 262 20.19 -3.56 -3.95
CA MET A 262 18.76 -3.33 -4.19
C MET A 262 18.05 -3.28 -2.86
N LEU A 263 17.18 -2.31 -2.70
CA LEU A 263 16.31 -2.12 -1.56
C LEU A 263 14.87 -2.31 -2.01
N ASP A 264 14.12 -3.11 -1.25
CA ASP A 264 12.68 -3.34 -1.43
C ASP A 264 11.99 -3.06 -0.10
N TRP A 265 11.17 -2.03 -0.05
CA TRP A 265 10.56 -1.59 1.19
C TRP A 265 9.43 -0.57 1.01
N GLY A 266 8.70 -0.30 2.08
CA GLY A 266 7.74 0.78 2.13
C GLY A 266 7.48 1.28 3.56
N VAL A 267 6.86 2.44 3.66
CA VAL A 267 6.49 3.12 4.91
C VAL A 267 4.99 3.13 5.07
N GLY A 268 4.54 2.78 6.28
CA GLY A 268 3.16 2.95 6.73
C GLY A 268 2.99 4.22 7.57
N LEU A 269 2.07 5.08 7.16
CA LEU A 269 1.66 6.29 7.87
C LEU A 269 0.13 6.37 7.90
N MET A 270 -0.47 6.43 9.11
CA MET A 270 -1.94 6.52 9.28
C MET A 270 -2.72 5.49 8.45
N ASN A 271 -2.26 4.23 8.44
CA ASN A 271 -2.80 3.09 7.67
C ASN A 271 -2.66 3.20 6.15
N PHE A 272 -1.81 4.10 5.64
CA PHE A 272 -1.43 4.14 4.22
C PHE A 272 0.00 3.65 4.08
N TYR A 273 0.19 2.69 3.16
CA TYR A 273 1.42 1.95 2.98
C TYR A 273 1.93 2.11 1.55
N THR A 274 3.20 2.50 1.42
CA THR A 274 3.91 2.64 0.14
C THR A 274 4.65 1.37 -0.20
N ASP A 275 5.05 1.26 -1.47
CA ASP A 275 5.96 0.22 -1.95
C ASP A 275 6.97 0.82 -2.92
N MET A 276 8.25 0.55 -2.73
CA MET A 276 9.28 1.06 -3.64
C MET A 276 10.56 0.24 -3.67
N LYS A 277 11.24 0.29 -4.81
CA LYS A 277 12.58 -0.29 -4.95
C LYS A 277 13.60 0.79 -5.30
N ARG A 278 14.80 0.68 -4.72
CA ARG A 278 15.93 1.58 -4.98
C ARG A 278 17.19 0.77 -5.23
N MET A 279 18.12 1.36 -6.00
CA MET A 279 19.39 0.73 -6.32
C MET A 279 20.57 1.62 -5.96
N ALA A 280 21.66 0.97 -5.54
CA ALA A 280 22.95 1.61 -5.37
C ALA A 280 24.07 0.73 -5.94
N TYR A 281 25.17 1.38 -6.31
CA TYR A 281 26.41 0.73 -6.69
C TYR A 281 27.53 1.15 -5.72
N VAL A 282 28.23 0.18 -5.16
CA VAL A 282 29.37 0.41 -4.29
C VAL A 282 30.63 0.57 -5.14
N LEU A 283 31.15 1.79 -5.26
CA LEU A 283 32.29 2.12 -6.12
C LEU A 283 33.52 1.28 -5.76
N LYS A 284 34.17 0.71 -6.78
CA LYS A 284 35.51 0.15 -6.61
C LYS A 284 36.52 1.26 -6.42
N GLU A 285 37.73 0.89 -5.99
CA GLU A 285 38.83 1.84 -5.83
C GLU A 285 39.14 2.55 -7.16
N GLY A 286 39.17 3.87 -7.13
CA GLY A 286 39.41 4.69 -8.31
C GLY A 286 38.20 4.98 -9.18
N GLU A 287 37.06 4.29 -9.02
CA GLU A 287 35.83 4.59 -9.74
C GLU A 287 35.16 5.87 -9.22
N LYS A 288 34.52 6.62 -10.11
CA LYS A 288 33.76 7.85 -9.80
C LYS A 288 32.30 7.78 -10.23
N GLU A 289 31.94 6.80 -11.04
CA GLU A 289 30.62 6.62 -11.64
C GLU A 289 30.29 5.14 -11.77
N VAL A 290 29.02 4.84 -12.02
CA VAL A 290 28.54 3.48 -12.28
C VAL A 290 29.19 2.94 -13.55
N PRO A 291 29.63 1.67 -13.60
CA PRO A 291 30.09 1.03 -14.83
C PRO A 291 29.06 1.14 -15.97
N LYS A 292 29.53 1.46 -17.20
CA LYS A 292 28.66 1.75 -18.34
C LYS A 292 27.65 0.66 -18.66
N SER A 293 28.01 -0.61 -18.49
CA SER A 293 27.13 -1.74 -18.72
C SER A 293 25.98 -1.79 -17.67
N ILE A 294 26.28 -1.51 -16.41
CA ILE A 294 25.28 -1.43 -15.32
C ILE A 294 24.36 -0.22 -15.54
N GLN A 295 24.92 0.95 -15.87
CA GLN A 295 24.15 2.15 -16.19
C GLN A 295 23.21 1.88 -17.38
N HIS A 296 23.71 1.24 -18.44
CA HIS A 296 22.89 0.84 -19.58
C HIS A 296 21.73 -0.07 -19.18
N ALA A 297 21.95 -1.07 -18.33
CA ALA A 297 20.90 -1.94 -17.82
C ALA A 297 19.83 -1.17 -17.03
N PHE A 298 20.24 -0.21 -16.20
CA PHE A 298 19.33 0.67 -15.49
C PHE A 298 18.51 1.55 -16.45
N ASP A 299 19.16 2.13 -17.47
CA ASP A 299 18.50 2.97 -18.47
C ASP A 299 17.45 2.17 -19.28
N GLN A 300 17.69 0.87 -19.54
CA GLN A 300 16.69 0.00 -20.17
C GLN A 300 15.47 -0.21 -19.24
N ALA A 301 15.70 -0.44 -17.96
CA ALA A 301 14.60 -0.57 -16.99
C ALA A 301 13.77 0.72 -16.91
N VAL A 302 14.40 1.89 -16.91
CA VAL A 302 13.70 3.20 -16.96
C VAL A 302 12.84 3.32 -18.20
N LYS A 303 13.34 2.95 -19.38
CA LYS A 303 12.56 2.98 -20.64
C LYS A 303 11.36 2.03 -20.56
N VAL A 304 11.53 0.84 -20.01
CA VAL A 304 10.43 -0.12 -19.78
C VAL A 304 9.37 0.50 -18.88
N ARG A 305 9.78 1.14 -17.78
CA ARG A 305 8.85 1.82 -16.85
C ARG A 305 8.01 2.88 -17.56
N GLU A 306 8.60 3.68 -18.44
CA GLU A 306 7.87 4.69 -19.20
C GLU A 306 6.86 4.07 -20.18
N VAL A 307 7.20 2.95 -20.83
CA VAL A 307 6.25 2.19 -21.67
C VAL A 307 5.08 1.68 -20.83
N VAL A 308 5.35 1.05 -19.69
CA VAL A 308 4.32 0.53 -18.77
C VAL A 308 3.40 1.65 -18.31
N LYS A 309 3.97 2.70 -17.73
CA LYS A 309 3.23 3.87 -17.21
C LYS A 309 2.33 4.52 -18.26
N SER A 310 2.85 4.76 -19.47
CA SER A 310 2.09 5.42 -20.53
C SER A 310 0.98 4.57 -21.12
N THR A 311 1.04 3.25 -20.93
CA THR A 311 0.07 2.29 -21.49
C THR A 311 -1.12 2.08 -20.56
N ILE A 312 -0.96 2.20 -19.24
CA ILE A 312 -2.05 2.00 -18.27
C ILE A 312 -3.14 3.05 -18.48
N LYS A 313 -4.39 2.56 -18.59
CA LYS A 313 -5.57 3.41 -18.78
C LYS A 313 -6.63 3.09 -17.74
N PRO A 314 -7.32 4.12 -17.20
CA PRO A 314 -8.53 3.92 -16.41
C PRO A 314 -9.70 3.42 -17.28
N GLY A 315 -10.73 2.86 -16.64
CA GLY A 315 -11.97 2.43 -17.27
C GLY A 315 -11.95 1.03 -17.90
N ILE A 316 -10.80 0.36 -17.93
CA ILE A 316 -10.65 -1.02 -18.40
C ILE A 316 -10.12 -1.92 -17.28
N THR A 317 -10.28 -3.24 -17.44
CA THR A 317 -9.80 -4.19 -16.43
C THR A 317 -8.26 -4.18 -16.34
N ALA A 318 -7.75 -4.60 -15.19
CA ALA A 318 -6.30 -4.79 -15.02
C ALA A 318 -5.75 -5.80 -16.04
N LYS A 319 -6.52 -6.85 -16.39
CA LYS A 319 -6.15 -7.82 -17.44
C LYS A 319 -6.05 -7.20 -18.84
N GLN A 320 -6.94 -6.28 -19.18
CA GLN A 320 -6.84 -5.55 -20.45
C GLN A 320 -5.63 -4.63 -20.48
N ASN A 321 -5.34 -3.95 -19.34
CA ASN A 321 -4.12 -3.17 -19.20
C ASN A 321 -2.86 -4.05 -19.34
N GLU A 322 -2.81 -5.22 -18.70
CA GLU A 322 -1.71 -6.19 -18.85
C GLU A 322 -1.48 -6.57 -20.32
N THR A 323 -2.56 -6.92 -21.03
CA THR A 323 -2.49 -7.27 -22.45
C THR A 323 -1.93 -6.13 -23.31
N ASN A 324 -2.38 -4.90 -23.03
CA ASN A 324 -1.92 -3.71 -23.75
C ASN A 324 -0.45 -3.42 -23.46
N ILE A 325 -0.01 -3.60 -22.19
CA ILE A 325 1.38 -3.41 -21.77
C ILE A 325 2.28 -4.43 -22.49
N PHE A 326 1.91 -5.71 -22.51
CA PHE A 326 2.71 -6.73 -23.19
C PHE A 326 2.86 -6.45 -24.67
N LYS A 327 1.79 -5.98 -25.33
CA LYS A 327 1.86 -5.55 -26.72
C LYS A 327 2.80 -4.35 -26.90
N ALA A 328 2.66 -3.31 -26.09
CA ALA A 328 3.49 -2.10 -26.18
C ALA A 328 4.97 -2.40 -25.92
N LEU A 329 5.28 -3.29 -24.98
CA LEU A 329 6.63 -3.75 -24.71
C LEU A 329 7.22 -4.52 -25.90
N ALA A 330 6.44 -5.42 -26.50
CA ALA A 330 6.87 -6.17 -27.69
C ALA A 330 7.13 -5.22 -28.89
N ASP A 331 6.24 -4.27 -29.14
CA ASP A 331 6.38 -3.24 -30.18
C ASP A 331 7.65 -2.37 -29.94
N ALA A 332 8.04 -2.15 -28.68
CA ALA A 332 9.27 -1.45 -28.29
C ALA A 332 10.54 -2.36 -28.30
N GLY A 333 10.41 -3.62 -28.65
CA GLY A 333 11.53 -4.58 -28.79
C GLY A 333 11.92 -5.34 -27.51
N TYR A 334 11.13 -5.23 -26.43
CA TYR A 334 11.30 -5.98 -25.19
C TYR A 334 10.62 -7.35 -25.25
N VAL A 335 11.10 -8.29 -24.43
CA VAL A 335 10.56 -9.65 -24.36
C VAL A 335 9.91 -9.89 -23.01
N ASN A 336 8.61 -10.13 -22.97
CA ASN A 336 7.94 -10.53 -21.74
C ASN A 336 8.27 -11.99 -21.41
N ILE A 337 8.65 -12.26 -20.16
CA ILE A 337 9.09 -13.59 -19.68
C ILE A 337 8.37 -13.97 -18.39
N GLU A 338 8.48 -15.23 -18.00
CA GLU A 338 8.11 -15.69 -16.66
C GLU A 338 9.11 -15.16 -15.62
N PHE A 339 8.61 -14.92 -14.41
CA PHE A 339 9.42 -14.39 -13.31
C PHE A 339 10.67 -15.27 -13.05
N ASN A 340 11.83 -14.64 -12.96
CA ASN A 340 13.13 -15.26 -12.75
C ASN A 340 13.58 -16.29 -13.83
N LYS A 341 13.04 -16.21 -15.05
CA LYS A 341 13.45 -17.06 -16.17
C LYS A 341 13.95 -16.24 -17.37
N PRO A 342 15.07 -15.49 -17.23
CA PRO A 342 15.58 -14.68 -18.34
C PRO A 342 15.95 -15.55 -19.55
N GLY A 343 15.66 -15.04 -20.73
CA GLY A 343 16.04 -15.66 -21.99
C GLY A 343 17.56 -15.58 -22.24
N THR A 344 18.03 -16.40 -23.16
CA THR A 344 19.47 -16.50 -23.51
C THR A 344 19.95 -15.47 -24.53
N ASP A 345 19.04 -14.82 -25.26
CA ASP A 345 19.40 -13.78 -26.25
C ASP A 345 19.93 -12.52 -25.57
N GLN A 346 21.23 -12.33 -25.68
CA GLN A 346 21.96 -11.21 -25.08
C GLN A 346 21.66 -9.85 -25.76
N ASN A 347 21.02 -9.85 -26.93
CA ASN A 347 20.64 -8.63 -27.63
C ASN A 347 19.26 -8.10 -27.22
N LYS A 348 18.53 -8.85 -26.38
CA LYS A 348 17.20 -8.51 -25.93
C LYS A 348 17.18 -8.22 -24.42
N THR A 349 16.45 -7.19 -24.03
CA THR A 349 16.07 -7.00 -22.62
C THR A 349 14.77 -7.74 -22.37
N ASP A 350 14.79 -8.64 -21.40
CA ASP A 350 13.60 -9.35 -20.94
C ASP A 350 12.93 -8.58 -19.82
N VAL A 351 11.62 -8.71 -19.72
CA VAL A 351 10.82 -7.93 -18.77
C VAL A 351 9.78 -8.80 -18.08
N VAL A 352 9.58 -8.56 -16.78
CA VAL A 352 8.45 -9.04 -15.99
C VAL A 352 7.71 -7.84 -15.42
N ILE A 353 6.39 -7.85 -15.51
CA ILE A 353 5.53 -6.81 -14.96
C ILE A 353 4.82 -7.33 -13.72
N GLY A 354 4.95 -6.59 -12.63
CA GLY A 354 4.36 -6.89 -11.32
C GLY A 354 3.51 -5.76 -10.76
N CYS A 355 2.99 -4.83 -11.61
CA CYS A 355 2.25 -3.67 -11.12
C CYS A 355 1.01 -4.09 -10.32
N HIS A 356 0.88 -3.60 -9.10
CA HIS A 356 -0.19 -4.01 -8.19
C HIS A 356 -0.83 -2.82 -7.47
N SER A 357 -1.99 -3.06 -6.86
CA SER A 357 -2.62 -2.08 -5.97
C SER A 357 -1.75 -1.83 -4.75
N VAL A 358 -1.70 -0.57 -4.31
CA VAL A 358 -0.98 -0.12 -3.12
C VAL A 358 -1.86 0.89 -2.37
N GLY A 359 -1.51 1.21 -1.15
CA GLY A 359 -2.19 2.21 -0.33
C GLY A 359 -2.73 1.64 0.98
N ASP A 360 -3.73 0.78 0.95
CA ASP A 360 -4.26 0.10 2.14
C ASP A 360 -3.29 -0.94 2.73
N TRP A 361 -2.44 -1.51 1.86
CA TRP A 361 -1.27 -2.35 2.18
C TRP A 361 -0.19 -2.10 1.13
N GLY A 362 1.02 -2.61 1.35
CA GLY A 362 2.05 -2.65 0.31
C GLY A 362 1.54 -3.39 -0.94
N HIS A 363 0.91 -4.57 -0.75
CA HIS A 363 0.09 -5.23 -1.78
C HIS A 363 -1.39 -5.01 -1.46
N GLY A 364 -1.98 -3.95 -2.01
CA GLY A 364 -3.34 -3.51 -1.70
C GLY A 364 -4.44 -4.40 -2.25
N THR A 365 -5.69 -4.11 -1.83
CA THR A 365 -6.88 -4.90 -2.18
C THR A 365 -7.49 -4.55 -3.53
N GLY A 366 -7.05 -3.47 -4.18
CA GLY A 366 -7.59 -2.94 -5.43
C GLY A 366 -7.17 -3.69 -6.70
N PRO A 367 -7.42 -3.12 -7.90
CA PRO A 367 -7.00 -3.69 -9.18
C PRO A 367 -5.50 -3.91 -9.24
N SER A 368 -5.06 -5.05 -9.78
CA SER A 368 -3.64 -5.41 -9.85
C SER A 368 -3.29 -5.98 -11.22
N ILE A 369 -2.31 -5.36 -11.89
CA ILE A 369 -1.76 -5.79 -13.18
C ILE A 369 -0.54 -6.70 -12.91
N ALA A 370 -0.73 -7.69 -12.03
CA ALA A 370 0.34 -8.56 -11.58
C ALA A 370 -0.07 -10.03 -11.73
N PHE A 371 0.84 -10.84 -12.24
CA PHE A 371 0.61 -12.27 -12.51
C PHE A 371 0.26 -13.07 -11.24
N PHE A 372 0.68 -12.58 -10.07
CA PHE A 372 0.44 -13.23 -8.77
C PHE A 372 -0.91 -12.87 -8.13
N ASN A 373 -1.70 -11.96 -8.74
CA ASN A 373 -3.02 -11.52 -8.25
C ASN A 373 -4.15 -11.82 -9.25
N PRO A 374 -4.47 -13.09 -9.55
CA PRO A 374 -5.37 -13.44 -10.64
C PRO A 374 -6.81 -12.92 -10.48
N VAL A 375 -7.32 -12.79 -9.26
CA VAL A 375 -8.66 -12.22 -9.00
C VAL A 375 -8.67 -10.72 -9.27
N GLN A 376 -7.68 -10.00 -8.77
CA GLN A 376 -7.56 -8.56 -8.91
C GLN A 376 -7.26 -8.13 -10.37
N LEU A 377 -6.74 -9.02 -11.22
CA LEU A 377 -6.66 -8.82 -12.67
C LEU A 377 -8.03 -8.59 -13.33
N THR A 378 -9.10 -9.13 -12.75
CA THR A 378 -10.46 -8.96 -13.27
C THR A 378 -11.08 -7.61 -12.93
N TYR A 379 -10.49 -6.88 -11.98
CA TYR A 379 -11.02 -5.61 -11.50
C TYR A 379 -10.70 -4.46 -12.47
N VAL A 380 -11.63 -3.50 -12.55
CA VAL A 380 -11.49 -2.32 -13.40
C VAL A 380 -10.55 -1.32 -12.69
N VAL A 381 -9.54 -0.86 -13.41
CA VAL A 381 -8.69 0.24 -12.96
C VAL A 381 -9.49 1.54 -13.08
N LYS A 382 -9.61 2.28 -11.98
CA LYS A 382 -10.42 3.50 -11.92
C LYS A 382 -9.55 4.71 -11.57
N PRO A 383 -9.97 5.91 -11.93
CA PRO A 383 -9.37 7.12 -11.37
C PRO A 383 -9.36 7.05 -9.85
N THR A 384 -8.34 7.63 -9.24
CA THR A 384 -8.00 7.61 -7.81
C THR A 384 -7.48 6.26 -7.26
N ASN A 385 -7.37 5.19 -8.07
CA ASN A 385 -6.59 4.03 -7.63
C ASN A 385 -5.11 4.40 -7.48
N LEU A 386 -4.45 3.82 -6.49
CA LEU A 386 -3.00 3.84 -6.34
C LEU A 386 -2.42 2.52 -6.83
N LEU A 387 -1.39 2.60 -7.65
CA LEU A 387 -0.69 1.45 -8.19
C LEU A 387 0.81 1.58 -7.91
N SER A 388 1.43 0.55 -7.39
CA SER A 388 2.87 0.38 -7.51
C SER A 388 3.20 -0.03 -8.94
N ILE A 389 4.05 0.74 -9.62
CA ILE A 389 4.51 0.45 -10.98
C ILE A 389 5.78 -0.38 -10.85
N GLU A 390 5.57 -1.65 -10.52
CA GLU A 390 6.64 -2.62 -10.33
C GLU A 390 6.99 -3.35 -11.63
N LEU A 391 8.30 -3.49 -11.88
CA LEU A 391 8.83 -4.29 -12.98
C LEU A 391 10.24 -4.80 -12.71
N PHE A 392 10.63 -5.82 -13.46
CA PHE A 392 12.00 -6.35 -13.49
C PHE A 392 12.48 -6.39 -14.93
N ALA A 393 13.58 -5.69 -15.23
CA ALA A 393 14.23 -5.73 -16.53
C ALA A 393 15.54 -6.53 -16.44
N TYR A 394 15.74 -7.46 -17.34
CA TYR A 394 16.93 -8.30 -17.41
C TYR A 394 17.72 -7.93 -18.65
N THR A 395 18.81 -7.19 -18.47
CA THR A 395 19.64 -6.68 -19.57
C THR A 395 21.03 -7.30 -19.51
N ALA A 396 21.57 -7.67 -20.66
CA ALA A 396 22.89 -8.28 -20.76
C ALA A 396 24.01 -7.40 -20.23
N ILE A 397 24.90 -8.00 -19.46
CA ILE A 397 26.17 -7.42 -19.02
C ILE A 397 27.27 -8.20 -19.74
N PRO A 398 27.90 -7.61 -20.77
CA PRO A 398 28.88 -8.34 -21.60
C PRO A 398 30.02 -8.96 -20.77
N GLU A 399 30.47 -8.27 -19.75
CA GLU A 399 31.57 -8.69 -18.86
C GLU A 399 31.19 -9.93 -18.03
N TRP A 400 29.88 -10.19 -17.84
CA TRP A 400 29.40 -11.33 -17.08
C TRP A 400 28.99 -12.52 -17.96
N GLY A 401 28.72 -12.29 -19.25
CA GLY A 401 28.11 -13.27 -20.12
C GLY A 401 26.69 -13.67 -19.73
N SER A 402 26.05 -12.86 -18.89
CA SER A 402 24.71 -13.08 -18.37
C SER A 402 23.93 -11.76 -18.25
N LYS A 403 22.62 -11.84 -17.92
CA LYS A 403 21.78 -10.67 -17.74
C LYS A 403 21.75 -10.22 -16.28
N LEU A 404 21.83 -8.91 -16.05
CA LEU A 404 21.59 -8.26 -14.77
C LEU A 404 20.10 -7.97 -14.64
N ARG A 405 19.51 -8.35 -13.51
CA ARG A 405 18.15 -8.01 -13.12
C ARG A 405 18.13 -6.63 -12.47
N ILE A 406 17.44 -5.68 -13.08
CA ILE A 406 17.14 -4.36 -12.53
C ILE A 406 15.67 -4.29 -12.12
N PRO A 407 15.35 -4.22 -10.84
CA PRO A 407 13.99 -3.93 -10.39
C PRO A 407 13.77 -2.42 -10.35
N LEU A 408 12.61 -1.97 -10.81
CA LEU A 408 12.10 -0.62 -10.54
C LEU A 408 10.71 -0.71 -9.96
N GLU A 409 10.43 0.12 -8.98
CA GLU A 409 9.14 0.24 -8.34
C GLU A 409 8.97 1.61 -7.73
N ASP A 410 7.87 2.25 -8.09
CA ASP A 410 7.45 3.54 -7.55
C ASP A 410 5.92 3.63 -7.60
N ASP A 411 5.32 4.27 -6.60
CA ASP A 411 3.88 4.39 -6.50
C ASP A 411 3.33 5.55 -7.33
N ALA A 412 2.19 5.30 -7.93
CA ALA A 412 1.55 6.23 -8.84
C ALA A 412 0.03 6.30 -8.64
N LEU A 413 -0.54 7.46 -8.91
CA LEU A 413 -1.96 7.72 -8.91
C LEU A 413 -2.53 7.54 -10.32
N VAL A 414 -3.60 6.77 -10.44
CA VAL A 414 -4.40 6.71 -11.66
C VAL A 414 -5.30 7.95 -11.72
N THR A 415 -5.22 8.70 -12.80
CA THR A 415 -6.06 9.87 -13.09
C THR A 415 -6.92 9.60 -14.33
N GLU A 416 -7.87 10.48 -14.65
CA GLU A 416 -8.64 10.43 -15.89
C GLU A 416 -7.74 10.45 -17.16
N ARG A 417 -6.55 11.00 -17.07
CA ARG A 417 -5.61 11.16 -18.19
C ARG A 417 -4.61 10.02 -18.32
N GLY A 418 -4.47 9.18 -17.27
CA GLY A 418 -3.49 8.10 -17.16
C GLY A 418 -2.85 8.07 -15.78
N VAL A 419 -1.59 7.72 -15.69
CA VAL A 419 -0.87 7.48 -14.44
C VAL A 419 0.11 8.62 -14.13
N GLU A 420 0.09 9.14 -12.90
CA GLU A 420 0.95 10.22 -12.43
C GLU A 420 1.68 9.81 -11.15
N TRP A 421 2.98 10.13 -11.02
CA TRP A 421 3.78 9.80 -9.84
C TRP A 421 3.33 10.60 -8.62
N VAL A 422 3.33 9.96 -7.45
CA VAL A 422 2.88 10.58 -6.20
C VAL A 422 4.03 11.24 -5.44
N TYR A 423 5.26 10.78 -5.66
CA TYR A 423 6.50 11.28 -5.04
C TYR A 423 7.69 11.14 -6.02
N PRO A 424 8.90 11.65 -5.67
CA PRO A 424 10.07 11.53 -6.54
C PRO A 424 10.46 10.08 -6.79
N ILE A 425 10.50 9.68 -8.07
CA ILE A 425 10.76 8.31 -8.51
C ILE A 425 12.25 7.99 -8.60
N ASN A 426 12.57 6.70 -8.70
CA ASN A 426 13.93 6.22 -8.93
C ASN A 426 14.42 6.60 -10.34
N GLN A 427 15.34 7.55 -10.45
CA GLN A 427 15.90 8.05 -11.71
C GLN A 427 17.39 7.77 -11.87
N ARG A 428 18.04 7.19 -10.88
CA ARG A 428 19.50 6.95 -10.89
C ARG A 428 19.86 5.72 -10.05
N VAL A 429 21.00 5.16 -10.34
CA VAL A 429 21.71 4.26 -9.41
C VAL A 429 22.48 5.15 -8.44
N GLN A 430 22.25 4.99 -7.13
CA GLN A 430 23.00 5.73 -6.11
C GLN A 430 24.45 5.26 -6.03
N LEU A 431 25.35 6.12 -5.58
CA LEU A 431 26.78 5.80 -5.43
C LEU A 431 27.17 5.75 -3.97
N ILE A 432 27.78 4.63 -3.58
CA ILE A 432 28.39 4.43 -2.26
C ILE A 432 29.91 4.39 -2.46
N LYS A 433 30.64 5.25 -1.71
CA LYS A 433 32.09 5.46 -1.86
C LYS A 433 32.90 4.58 -0.91
#